data_11e9c8e487cd56e62a114bb6acbd367b
#
_entry.id   11e9c8e487cd56e62a114bb6acbd367b
#
_cell.length_a   1.000
_cell.length_b   1.000
_cell.length_c   1.000
_cell.angle_alpha   90.00
_cell.angle_beta   90.00
_cell.angle_gamma   90.00
#
_symmetry.space_group_name_H-M   'P 1'
#
loop_
_entity.id
_entity.type
_entity.pdbx_description
1 polymer ?
#
loop_
_entity_poly.entity_id
_entity_poly.type
_entity_poly.pdbx_seq_one_letter_code
_entity_poly.pdbx_strand_id
1 'polypeptide(L)'
;IEDVIPIYNVGVSLRAERRGRQVLIGFNEGKSARVIDLSECPVMAPALEALIRPLRALLGKLLVDRRGAGVQMTLADQGIDLLISDVSAEGLDAVMAISDFAQEHRLARLSIDEGFGPTARWEPDPVTIRLGGVAVPLPEGAFLQATADGEAALVAAVLEAVGPVERSVDLFAGLGTFALALPGAVLAAEGARDAILALAGAANRAGRHVKAEHRDLFRRPLTAKDLAGFDALVLDPPRAGAKEQVIE
;
A
#
# COMPACT_ATOMS: atom_id res chain seq x y z
N ILE A 1 -16.10 29.84 11.07
CA ILE A 1 -15.33 28.57 11.26
C ILE A 1 -15.35 27.95 9.87
N GLU A 2 -14.24 28.07 9.15
CA GLU A 2 -14.06 27.35 7.89
C GLU A 2 -14.24 25.86 8.21
N ASP A 3 -15.05 25.17 7.40
CA ASP A 3 -15.25 23.74 7.52
C ASP A 3 -13.90 23.04 7.33
N VAL A 4 -13.33 22.56 8.43
CA VAL A 4 -12.12 21.74 8.38
C VAL A 4 -12.50 20.42 7.75
N ILE A 5 -12.10 20.22 6.51
CA ILE A 5 -12.29 18.93 5.82
C ILE A 5 -11.33 17.94 6.51
N PRO A 6 -11.85 16.90 7.16
CA PRO A 6 -10.98 15.95 7.84
C PRO A 6 -10.15 15.16 6.82
N ILE A 7 -8.84 15.14 7.01
CA ILE A 7 -7.90 14.34 6.22
C ILE A 7 -7.76 12.99 6.91
N TYR A 8 -8.12 11.91 6.22
CA TYR A 8 -8.05 10.57 6.77
C TYR A 8 -6.98 9.72 6.09
N ASN A 9 -6.32 8.87 6.88
CA ASN A 9 -5.44 7.83 6.37
C ASN A 9 -6.27 6.80 5.59
N VAL A 10 -5.88 6.58 4.34
CA VAL A 10 -6.48 5.58 3.43
C VAL A 10 -5.89 4.19 3.61
N GLY A 11 -4.82 4.08 4.39
CA GLY A 11 -4.18 2.83 4.76
C GLY A 11 -3.74 2.83 6.21
N VAL A 12 -3.77 1.66 6.86
CA VAL A 12 -3.34 1.49 8.25
C VAL A 12 -2.75 0.11 8.47
N SER A 13 -1.66 0.07 9.25
CA SER A 13 -1.06 -1.18 9.75
C SER A 13 -1.21 -1.23 11.26
N LEU A 14 -1.92 -2.25 11.73
CA LEU A 14 -2.25 -2.50 13.12
C LEU A 14 -1.66 -3.83 13.57
N ARG A 15 -1.63 -4.02 14.88
CA ARG A 15 -1.33 -5.29 15.50
C ARG A 15 -2.56 -5.81 16.24
N ALA A 16 -2.85 -7.09 16.10
CA ALA A 16 -3.87 -7.77 16.90
C ALA A 16 -3.22 -8.73 17.88
N GLU A 17 -3.84 -8.94 19.06
CA GLU A 17 -3.40 -9.92 20.04
C GLU A 17 -4.62 -10.54 20.73
N ARG A 18 -4.68 -11.87 20.81
CA ARG A 18 -5.72 -12.55 21.58
C ARG A 18 -5.28 -12.77 23.03
N ARG A 19 -6.13 -12.36 23.97
CA ARG A 19 -5.97 -12.58 25.41
C ARG A 19 -7.23 -13.23 25.97
N GLY A 20 -7.21 -14.55 26.08
CA GLY A 20 -8.37 -15.33 26.47
C GLY A 20 -9.54 -15.17 25.49
N ARG A 21 -10.63 -14.54 25.95
CA ARG A 21 -11.82 -14.27 25.10
C ARG A 21 -11.75 -12.93 24.38
N GLN A 22 -10.82 -12.06 24.74
CA GLN A 22 -10.69 -10.73 24.17
C GLN A 22 -9.65 -10.72 23.05
N VAL A 23 -9.92 -9.96 21.99
CA VAL A 23 -8.94 -9.61 20.95
C VAL A 23 -8.70 -8.11 21.00
N LEU A 24 -7.47 -7.73 21.27
CA LEU A 24 -7.00 -6.35 21.18
C LEU A 24 -6.59 -6.08 19.74
N ILE A 25 -6.95 -4.93 19.19
CA ILE A 25 -6.47 -4.47 17.87
C ILE A 25 -6.07 -3.01 18.03
N GLY A 26 -4.84 -2.68 17.60
CA GLY A 26 -4.36 -1.31 17.66
C GLY A 26 -2.90 -1.17 17.29
N PHE A 27 -2.27 -0.12 17.78
CA PHE A 27 -0.86 0.16 17.52
C PHE A 27 0.02 -0.42 18.62
N ASN A 28 1.27 -0.73 18.27
CA ASN A 28 2.26 -1.02 19.29
C ASN A 28 2.63 0.25 20.06
N GLU A 29 2.72 0.13 21.38
CA GLU A 29 3.33 1.17 22.21
C GLU A 29 4.78 1.44 21.75
N GLY A 30 5.19 2.70 21.78
CA GLY A 30 6.51 3.07 21.28
C GLY A 30 7.63 2.26 21.94
N LYS A 31 8.48 1.61 21.12
CA LYS A 31 9.58 0.74 21.56
C LYS A 31 9.16 -0.49 22.37
N SER A 32 7.92 -0.93 22.25
CA SER A 32 7.34 -2.06 22.98
C SER A 32 6.56 -2.96 22.01
N ALA A 33 6.43 -4.24 22.36
CA ALA A 33 5.55 -5.18 21.67
C ALA A 33 4.10 -5.14 22.20
N ARG A 34 3.81 -4.29 23.20
CA ARG A 34 2.49 -4.17 23.79
C ARG A 34 1.53 -3.49 22.82
N VAL A 35 0.41 -4.15 22.55
CA VAL A 35 -0.67 -3.60 21.75
C VAL A 35 -1.52 -2.66 22.62
N ILE A 36 -1.67 -1.40 22.17
CA ILE A 36 -2.63 -0.44 22.74
C ILE A 36 -3.92 -0.63 21.98
N ASP A 37 -4.97 -1.07 22.71
CA ASP A 37 -6.26 -1.36 22.10
C ASP A 37 -6.92 -0.09 21.57
N LEU A 38 -7.37 -0.14 20.33
CA LEU A 38 -7.95 1.01 19.64
C LEU A 38 -9.46 1.06 19.91
N SER A 39 -9.94 2.12 20.53
CA SER A 39 -11.36 2.42 20.70
C SER A 39 -11.88 3.32 19.56
N GLU A 40 -11.07 4.30 19.17
CA GLU A 40 -11.35 5.27 18.12
C GLU A 40 -10.04 5.77 17.52
N CYS A 41 -10.08 6.27 16.29
CA CYS A 41 -8.91 6.87 15.64
C CYS A 41 -9.34 8.04 14.72
N PRO A 42 -9.19 9.29 15.17
CA PRO A 42 -9.69 10.45 14.42
C PRO A 42 -8.98 10.70 13.08
N VAL A 43 -7.86 10.02 12.85
CA VAL A 43 -7.08 10.12 11.58
C VAL A 43 -7.27 8.92 10.67
N MET A 44 -8.03 7.92 11.08
CA MET A 44 -8.34 6.75 10.24
C MET A 44 -9.60 7.01 9.43
N ALA A 45 -9.61 6.58 8.16
CA ALA A 45 -10.83 6.66 7.36
C ALA A 45 -11.99 5.93 8.05
N PRO A 46 -13.20 6.53 8.14
CA PRO A 46 -14.33 5.94 8.86
C PRO A 46 -14.67 4.52 8.43
N ALA A 47 -14.49 4.19 7.16
CA ALA A 47 -14.73 2.84 6.66
C ALA A 47 -13.75 1.81 7.24
N LEU A 48 -12.46 2.17 7.41
CA LEU A 48 -11.45 1.32 8.02
C LEU A 48 -11.73 1.16 9.53
N GLU A 49 -12.08 2.25 10.21
CA GLU A 49 -12.40 2.24 11.64
C GLU A 49 -13.60 1.36 11.93
N ALA A 50 -14.67 1.45 11.12
CA ALA A 50 -15.88 0.65 11.28
C ALA A 50 -15.61 -0.86 11.17
N LEU A 51 -14.58 -1.28 10.42
CA LEU A 51 -14.21 -2.68 10.27
C LEU A 51 -13.50 -3.26 11.51
N ILE A 52 -12.91 -2.43 12.39
CA ILE A 52 -12.12 -2.92 13.55
C ILE A 52 -12.95 -3.76 14.49
N ARG A 53 -14.18 -3.33 14.79
CA ARG A 53 -15.05 -4.06 15.72
C ARG A 53 -15.43 -5.45 15.21
N PRO A 54 -15.95 -5.64 13.98
CA PRO A 54 -16.23 -6.95 13.44
C PRO A 54 -14.96 -7.80 13.22
N LEU A 55 -13.83 -7.18 12.88
CA LEU A 55 -12.55 -7.87 12.72
C LEU A 55 -12.07 -8.56 14.00
N ARG A 56 -12.39 -7.99 15.19
CA ARG A 56 -12.12 -8.66 16.49
C ARG A 56 -12.82 -10.00 16.59
N ALA A 57 -14.04 -10.10 16.08
CA ALA A 57 -14.80 -11.34 16.10
C ALA A 57 -14.19 -12.41 15.16
N LEU A 58 -13.77 -12.01 13.95
CA LEU A 58 -13.06 -12.89 13.02
C LEU A 58 -11.75 -13.39 13.65
N LEU A 59 -10.90 -12.48 14.12
CA LEU A 59 -9.61 -12.83 14.71
C LEU A 59 -9.75 -13.66 15.99
N GLY A 60 -10.87 -13.52 16.73
CA GLY A 60 -11.19 -14.39 17.86
C GLY A 60 -11.43 -15.86 17.46
N LYS A 61 -11.81 -16.12 16.21
CA LYS A 61 -11.92 -17.48 15.65
C LYS A 61 -10.59 -18.01 15.10
N LEU A 62 -9.77 -17.14 14.53
CA LEU A 62 -8.54 -17.51 13.84
C LEU A 62 -7.32 -17.58 14.78
N LEU A 63 -7.22 -16.68 15.77
CA LEU A 63 -6.07 -16.59 16.65
C LEU A 63 -6.15 -17.60 17.81
N VAL A 64 -5.03 -18.26 18.07
CA VAL A 64 -4.81 -19.00 19.31
C VAL A 64 -4.53 -18.01 20.46
N ASP A 65 -4.86 -18.41 21.70
CA ASP A 65 -4.62 -17.56 22.89
C ASP A 65 -3.14 -17.16 22.99
N ARG A 66 -2.91 -15.91 23.36
CA ARG A 66 -1.58 -15.26 23.47
C ARG A 66 -0.79 -15.21 22.15
N ARG A 67 -1.46 -15.39 21.01
CA ARG A 67 -0.87 -15.14 19.69
C ARG A 67 -1.37 -13.81 19.13
N GLY A 68 -0.53 -13.22 18.31
CA GLY A 68 -0.82 -11.97 17.63
C GLY A 68 -0.81 -12.15 16.11
N ALA A 69 -1.42 -11.18 15.44
CA ALA A 69 -1.44 -11.08 13.99
C ALA A 69 -1.10 -9.65 13.56
N GLY A 70 -0.50 -9.49 12.39
CA GLY A 70 -0.48 -8.21 11.70
C GLY A 70 -1.81 -8.01 10.98
N VAL A 71 -2.28 -6.76 10.95
CA VAL A 71 -3.49 -6.36 10.23
C VAL A 71 -3.16 -5.14 9.42
N GLN A 72 -3.23 -5.25 8.10
CA GLN A 72 -3.11 -4.11 7.20
C GLN A 72 -4.43 -3.93 6.46
N MET A 73 -4.93 -2.72 6.48
CA MET A 73 -6.15 -2.35 5.76
C MET A 73 -5.85 -1.17 4.84
N THR A 74 -6.37 -1.22 3.63
CA THR A 74 -6.20 -0.17 2.61
C THR A 74 -7.53 0.10 1.93
N LEU A 75 -7.88 1.38 1.72
CA LEU A 75 -8.99 1.75 0.86
C LEU A 75 -8.56 1.67 -0.60
N ALA A 76 -9.16 0.76 -1.33
CA ALA A 76 -9.00 0.60 -2.76
C ALA A 76 -10.26 1.06 -3.51
N ASP A 77 -10.21 1.07 -4.84
CA ASP A 77 -11.35 1.51 -5.67
C ASP A 77 -12.62 0.64 -5.45
N GLN A 78 -12.44 -0.65 -5.16
CA GLN A 78 -13.52 -1.63 -4.99
C GLN A 78 -13.98 -1.79 -3.52
N GLY A 79 -13.30 -1.16 -2.56
CA GLY A 79 -13.57 -1.30 -1.13
C GLY A 79 -12.31 -1.52 -0.30
N ILE A 80 -12.45 -2.16 0.85
CA ILE A 80 -11.31 -2.41 1.73
C ILE A 80 -10.52 -3.64 1.27
N ASP A 81 -9.22 -3.46 1.06
CA ASP A 81 -8.23 -4.52 0.94
C ASP A 81 -7.68 -4.81 2.34
N LEU A 82 -7.89 -6.04 2.83
CA LEU A 82 -7.50 -6.50 4.17
C LEU A 82 -6.46 -7.62 4.05
N LEU A 83 -5.28 -7.39 4.61
CA LEU A 83 -4.24 -8.41 4.79
C LEU A 83 -4.08 -8.74 6.27
N ILE A 84 -4.16 -10.02 6.61
CA ILE A 84 -3.90 -10.54 7.96
C ILE A 84 -2.68 -11.44 7.89
N SER A 85 -1.63 -11.12 8.63
CA SER A 85 -0.39 -11.90 8.69
C SER A 85 -0.21 -12.59 10.05
N ASP A 86 0.67 -13.60 10.10
CA ASP A 86 0.98 -14.39 11.29
C ASP A 86 -0.24 -15.18 11.84
N VAL A 87 -1.15 -15.61 10.98
CA VAL A 87 -2.34 -16.37 11.37
C VAL A 87 -2.51 -17.57 10.46
N SER A 88 -2.94 -18.71 11.00
CA SER A 88 -3.32 -19.87 10.18
C SER A 88 -4.79 -19.78 9.78
N ALA A 89 -5.08 -20.10 8.52
CA ALA A 89 -6.42 -20.17 7.96
C ALA A 89 -6.79 -21.60 7.53
N GLU A 90 -6.24 -22.60 8.22
CA GLU A 90 -6.48 -24.00 7.94
C GLU A 90 -7.85 -24.48 8.45
N GLY A 91 -8.42 -25.42 7.74
CA GLY A 91 -9.69 -26.06 8.08
C GLY A 91 -10.93 -25.33 7.55
N LEU A 92 -12.03 -26.10 7.44
CA LEU A 92 -13.26 -25.60 6.84
C LEU A 92 -13.84 -24.40 7.60
N ASP A 93 -13.83 -24.45 8.93
CA ASP A 93 -14.40 -23.38 9.77
C ASP A 93 -13.68 -22.05 9.58
N ALA A 94 -12.34 -22.07 9.44
CA ALA A 94 -11.54 -20.87 9.19
C ALA A 94 -11.85 -20.30 7.78
N VAL A 95 -11.87 -21.16 6.76
CA VAL A 95 -12.17 -20.77 5.38
C VAL A 95 -13.57 -20.16 5.29
N MET A 96 -14.57 -20.78 5.90
CA MET A 96 -15.94 -20.26 5.93
C MET A 96 -16.00 -18.92 6.66
N ALA A 97 -15.39 -18.82 7.85
CA ALA A 97 -15.41 -17.56 8.62
C ALA A 97 -14.76 -16.39 7.86
N ILE A 98 -13.69 -16.64 7.11
CA ILE A 98 -13.01 -15.66 6.27
C ILE A 98 -13.92 -15.24 5.11
N SER A 99 -14.49 -16.19 4.40
CA SER A 99 -15.36 -15.92 3.25
C SER A 99 -16.63 -15.17 3.65
N ASP A 100 -17.31 -15.63 4.72
CA ASP A 100 -18.52 -14.97 5.26
C ASP A 100 -18.21 -13.53 5.68
N PHE A 101 -17.10 -13.33 6.39
CA PHE A 101 -16.66 -12.00 6.82
C PHE A 101 -16.39 -11.07 5.63
N ALA A 102 -15.67 -11.56 4.63
CA ALA A 102 -15.33 -10.77 3.45
C ALA A 102 -16.59 -10.36 2.66
N GLN A 103 -17.54 -11.29 2.53
CA GLN A 103 -18.82 -11.04 1.87
C GLN A 103 -19.72 -10.09 2.66
N GLU A 104 -19.89 -10.31 3.97
CA GLU A 104 -20.71 -9.47 4.86
C GLU A 104 -20.24 -8.01 4.85
N HIS A 105 -18.93 -7.81 4.89
CA HIS A 105 -18.32 -6.48 4.95
C HIS A 105 -17.94 -5.93 3.57
N ARG A 106 -18.29 -6.63 2.47
CA ARG A 106 -18.04 -6.22 1.08
C ARG A 106 -16.58 -5.82 0.86
N LEU A 107 -15.67 -6.66 1.34
CA LEU A 107 -14.24 -6.40 1.14
C LEU A 107 -13.89 -6.51 -0.34
N ALA A 108 -12.99 -5.62 -0.79
CA ALA A 108 -12.39 -5.74 -2.12
C ALA A 108 -11.51 -6.97 -2.20
N ARG A 109 -10.72 -7.23 -1.15
CA ARG A 109 -9.88 -8.42 -0.99
C ARG A 109 -9.71 -8.75 0.48
N LEU A 110 -9.56 -10.04 0.80
CA LEU A 110 -9.04 -10.53 2.07
C LEU A 110 -7.92 -11.52 1.77
N SER A 111 -6.71 -11.17 2.18
CA SER A 111 -5.51 -12.00 2.04
C SER A 111 -5.00 -12.46 3.40
N ILE A 112 -4.45 -13.67 3.44
CA ILE A 112 -3.80 -14.26 4.61
C ILE A 112 -2.34 -14.52 4.27
N ASP A 113 -1.44 -14.13 5.18
CA ASP A 113 -0.04 -14.51 5.14
C ASP A 113 0.30 -15.42 6.32
N GLU A 114 0.53 -16.67 6.01
CA GLU A 114 0.91 -17.73 6.97
C GLU A 114 2.44 -17.82 7.16
N GLY A 115 3.20 -16.81 6.67
CA GLY A 115 4.67 -16.75 6.72
C GLY A 115 5.37 -17.13 5.41
N PHE A 116 4.60 -17.37 4.34
CA PHE A 116 5.11 -17.71 3.01
C PHE A 116 4.79 -16.66 1.95
N GLY A 117 4.29 -15.51 2.38
CA GLY A 117 3.74 -14.44 1.58
C GLY A 117 2.21 -14.47 1.55
N PRO A 118 1.60 -13.31 1.25
CA PRO A 118 0.16 -13.16 1.24
C PRO A 118 -0.49 -14.00 0.13
N THR A 119 -1.66 -14.56 0.45
CA THR A 119 -2.49 -15.29 -0.50
C THR A 119 -3.94 -14.83 -0.35
N ALA A 120 -4.54 -14.35 -1.44
CA ALA A 120 -5.93 -13.95 -1.45
C ALA A 120 -6.84 -15.16 -1.15
N ARG A 121 -7.70 -15.00 -0.15
CA ARG A 121 -8.77 -15.96 0.21
C ARG A 121 -10.12 -15.49 -0.30
N TRP A 122 -10.23 -14.21 -0.61
CA TRP A 122 -11.39 -13.55 -1.20
C TRP A 122 -10.91 -12.40 -2.08
N GLU A 123 -11.29 -12.38 -3.34
CA GLU A 123 -11.03 -11.30 -4.31
C GLU A 123 -12.00 -11.49 -5.48
N PRO A 124 -13.24 -10.96 -5.39
CA PRO A 124 -14.23 -11.14 -6.45
C PRO A 124 -13.89 -10.41 -7.74
N ASP A 125 -13.22 -9.26 -7.61
CA ASP A 125 -12.75 -8.44 -8.74
C ASP A 125 -11.31 -7.99 -8.48
N PRO A 126 -10.49 -7.74 -9.51
CA PRO A 126 -9.13 -7.22 -9.36
C PRO A 126 -9.11 -5.90 -8.57
N VAL A 127 -8.31 -5.86 -7.52
CA VAL A 127 -8.19 -4.67 -6.67
C VAL A 127 -7.29 -3.63 -7.33
N THR A 128 -7.77 -2.39 -7.40
CA THR A 128 -7.05 -1.26 -7.99
C THR A 128 -7.08 -0.03 -7.10
N ILE A 129 -6.12 0.86 -7.35
CA ILE A 129 -6.08 2.24 -6.83
C ILE A 129 -5.87 3.20 -8.00
N ARG A 130 -6.19 4.49 -7.80
CA ARG A 130 -5.97 5.52 -8.81
C ARG A 130 -4.73 6.34 -8.51
N LEU A 131 -3.76 6.29 -9.44
CA LEU A 131 -2.56 7.11 -9.41
C LEU A 131 -2.47 7.91 -10.72
N GLY A 132 -2.33 9.22 -10.65
CA GLY A 132 -2.33 10.08 -11.84
C GLY A 132 -3.58 9.91 -12.74
N GLY A 133 -4.73 9.56 -12.16
CA GLY A 133 -5.98 9.26 -12.87
C GLY A 133 -6.04 7.87 -13.52
N VAL A 134 -4.99 7.06 -13.40
CA VAL A 134 -4.87 5.72 -13.98
C VAL A 134 -5.20 4.66 -12.93
N ALA A 135 -6.04 3.67 -13.26
CA ALA A 135 -6.29 2.51 -12.39
C ALA A 135 -5.09 1.55 -12.44
N VAL A 136 -4.44 1.39 -11.29
CA VAL A 136 -3.25 0.55 -11.10
C VAL A 136 -3.63 -0.65 -10.23
N PRO A 137 -3.35 -1.89 -10.65
CA PRO A 137 -3.53 -3.05 -9.79
C PRO A 137 -2.75 -2.88 -8.48
N LEU A 138 -3.37 -3.21 -7.35
CA LEU A 138 -2.77 -3.10 -6.02
C LEU A 138 -2.24 -4.46 -5.58
N PRO A 139 -0.91 -4.70 -5.59
CA PRO A 139 -0.32 -5.88 -4.98
C PRO A 139 -0.60 -5.92 -3.47
N GLU A 140 -0.74 -7.14 -2.91
CA GLU A 140 -0.92 -7.28 -1.48
C GLU A 140 0.24 -6.67 -0.69
N GLY A 141 -0.09 -5.90 0.34
CA GLY A 141 0.91 -5.27 1.19
C GLY A 141 1.72 -4.15 0.54
N ALA A 142 1.33 -3.67 -0.64
CA ALA A 142 2.02 -2.57 -1.31
C ALA A 142 1.99 -1.29 -0.46
N PHE A 143 3.07 -0.53 -0.55
CA PHE A 143 3.15 0.78 0.09
C PHE A 143 2.33 1.83 -0.68
N LEU A 144 1.56 2.62 0.07
CA LEU A 144 0.85 3.81 -0.42
C LEU A 144 1.13 5.00 0.49
N GLN A 145 0.95 6.20 -0.03
CA GLN A 145 0.94 7.41 0.80
C GLN A 145 -0.20 7.34 1.82
N ALA A 146 0.04 7.89 3.01
CA ALA A 146 -0.89 7.75 4.13
C ALA A 146 -2.27 8.34 3.83
N THR A 147 -2.32 9.47 3.11
CA THR A 147 -3.57 10.17 2.79
C THR A 147 -3.63 10.52 1.30
N ALA A 148 -4.82 10.51 0.72
CA ALA A 148 -5.03 10.89 -0.68
C ALA A 148 -4.67 12.38 -0.94
N ASP A 149 -4.99 13.27 0.01
CA ASP A 149 -4.66 14.69 -0.12
C ASP A 149 -3.16 14.94 -0.01
N GLY A 150 -2.46 14.18 0.87
CA GLY A 150 -1.01 14.22 0.97
C GLY A 150 -0.33 13.74 -0.31
N GLU A 151 -0.83 12.67 -0.91
CA GLU A 151 -0.35 12.18 -2.21
C GLU A 151 -0.56 13.24 -3.29
N ALA A 152 -1.77 13.81 -3.38
CA ALA A 152 -2.08 14.86 -4.36
C ALA A 152 -1.19 16.08 -4.19
N ALA A 153 -0.93 16.52 -2.95
CA ALA A 153 -0.04 17.64 -2.66
C ALA A 153 1.42 17.35 -3.05
N LEU A 154 1.92 16.14 -2.77
CA LEU A 154 3.26 15.72 -3.18
C LEU A 154 3.39 15.68 -4.71
N VAL A 155 2.42 15.09 -5.40
CA VAL A 155 2.39 15.04 -6.86
C VAL A 155 2.36 16.46 -7.45
N ALA A 156 1.52 17.36 -6.92
CA ALA A 156 1.45 18.73 -7.39
C ALA A 156 2.79 19.47 -7.22
N ALA A 157 3.43 19.33 -6.05
CA ALA A 157 4.74 19.94 -5.78
C ALA A 157 5.84 19.41 -6.72
N VAL A 158 5.84 18.10 -6.99
CA VAL A 158 6.79 17.49 -7.94
C VAL A 158 6.56 17.99 -9.35
N LEU A 159 5.30 18.07 -9.80
CA LEU A 159 4.97 18.59 -11.13
C LEU A 159 5.34 20.07 -11.29
N GLU A 160 5.13 20.89 -10.26
CA GLU A 160 5.55 22.29 -10.24
C GLU A 160 7.08 22.42 -10.34
N ALA A 161 7.82 21.61 -9.58
CA ALA A 161 9.28 21.63 -9.57
C ALA A 161 9.89 21.12 -10.88
N VAL A 162 9.31 20.07 -11.48
CA VAL A 162 9.78 19.49 -12.73
C VAL A 162 9.44 20.39 -13.93
N GLY A 163 8.25 21.00 -13.92
CA GLY A 163 7.78 21.81 -15.05
C GLY A 163 7.57 21.02 -16.35
N PRO A 164 7.47 21.71 -17.50
CA PRO A 164 7.34 21.07 -18.79
C PRO A 164 8.68 20.48 -19.25
N VAL A 165 8.75 19.15 -19.33
CA VAL A 165 9.93 18.40 -19.79
C VAL A 165 9.52 17.34 -20.81
N GLU A 166 10.44 16.94 -21.69
CA GLU A 166 10.21 15.89 -22.68
C GLU A 166 10.53 14.50 -22.11
N ARG A 167 11.53 14.41 -21.24
CA ARG A 167 12.01 13.13 -20.69
C ARG A 167 12.34 13.26 -19.22
N SER A 168 11.76 12.39 -18.41
CA SER A 168 12.01 12.34 -16.96
C SER A 168 12.30 10.93 -16.46
N VAL A 169 12.90 10.87 -15.27
CA VAL A 169 13.21 9.61 -14.57
C VAL A 169 12.53 9.64 -13.22
N ASP A 170 11.87 8.52 -12.85
CA ASP A 170 11.29 8.28 -11.52
C ASP A 170 11.99 7.08 -10.89
N LEU A 171 12.77 7.31 -9.84
CA LEU A 171 13.56 6.30 -9.14
C LEU A 171 12.91 5.94 -7.82
N PHE A 172 12.82 4.64 -7.52
CA PHE A 172 12.01 4.07 -6.48
C PHE A 172 10.52 4.33 -6.73
N ALA A 173 10.12 4.13 -7.98
CA ALA A 173 8.83 4.56 -8.52
C ALA A 173 7.62 3.88 -7.86
N GLY A 174 7.79 2.76 -7.15
CA GLY A 174 6.70 2.01 -6.54
C GLY A 174 5.62 1.65 -7.55
N LEU A 175 4.38 1.95 -7.24
CA LEU A 175 3.23 1.78 -8.12
C LEU A 175 3.07 2.88 -9.17
N GLY A 176 3.95 3.90 -9.14
CA GLY A 176 3.96 4.97 -10.14
C GLY A 176 3.24 6.24 -9.73
N THR A 177 3.22 6.58 -8.44
CA THR A 177 2.63 7.83 -7.93
C THR A 177 3.11 9.05 -8.73
N PHE A 178 4.40 9.15 -8.98
CA PHE A 178 4.97 10.23 -9.79
C PHE A 178 5.03 9.85 -11.27
N ALA A 179 5.51 8.64 -11.60
CA ALA A 179 5.69 8.21 -12.99
C ALA A 179 4.44 8.35 -13.86
N LEU A 180 3.23 8.11 -13.31
CA LEU A 180 1.97 8.23 -14.04
C LEU A 180 1.47 9.68 -14.15
N ALA A 181 2.00 10.59 -13.34
CA ALA A 181 1.65 12.01 -13.36
C ALA A 181 2.64 12.86 -14.16
N LEU A 182 3.91 12.46 -14.22
CA LEU A 182 4.98 13.19 -14.91
C LEU A 182 4.70 13.38 -16.40
N PRO A 183 5.06 14.54 -16.96
CA PRO A 183 4.90 14.83 -18.39
C PRO A 183 5.96 14.09 -19.23
N GLY A 184 5.70 13.99 -20.54
CA GLY A 184 6.63 13.45 -21.52
C GLY A 184 6.84 11.93 -21.42
N ALA A 185 8.03 11.48 -21.79
CA ALA A 185 8.45 10.09 -21.70
C ALA A 185 9.16 9.85 -20.36
N VAL A 186 8.68 8.88 -19.58
CA VAL A 186 9.17 8.58 -18.24
C VAL A 186 9.90 7.24 -18.22
N LEU A 187 11.11 7.21 -17.66
CA LEU A 187 11.76 5.97 -17.21
C LEU A 187 11.47 5.79 -15.72
N ALA A 188 10.74 4.74 -15.37
CA ALA A 188 10.43 4.39 -13.98
C ALA A 188 11.25 3.16 -13.56
N ALA A 189 12.04 3.26 -12.49
CA ALA A 189 12.84 2.17 -11.96
C ALA A 189 12.40 1.80 -10.54
N GLU A 190 12.15 0.50 -10.30
CA GLU A 190 11.65 -0.01 -9.02
C GLU A 190 12.20 -1.42 -8.76
N GLY A 191 12.57 -1.69 -7.49
CA GLY A 191 13.07 -2.98 -7.03
C GLY A 191 11.96 -3.99 -6.69
N ALA A 192 10.77 -3.52 -6.31
CA ALA A 192 9.62 -4.39 -6.04
C ALA A 192 8.99 -4.86 -7.36
N ARG A 193 9.14 -6.17 -7.65
CA ARG A 193 8.73 -6.73 -8.94
C ARG A 193 7.23 -6.55 -9.21
N ASP A 194 6.39 -6.80 -8.22
CA ASP A 194 4.94 -6.76 -8.41
C ASP A 194 4.46 -5.32 -8.59
N ALA A 195 5.08 -4.34 -7.91
CA ALA A 195 4.78 -2.93 -8.09
C ALA A 195 5.14 -2.46 -9.51
N ILE A 196 6.34 -2.77 -9.99
CA ILE A 196 6.76 -2.33 -11.34
C ILE A 196 5.98 -3.00 -12.45
N LEU A 197 5.54 -4.25 -12.28
CA LEU A 197 4.67 -4.93 -13.24
C LEU A 197 3.26 -4.32 -13.25
N ALA A 198 2.72 -3.97 -12.07
CA ALA A 198 1.44 -3.27 -11.95
C ALA A 198 1.49 -1.91 -12.66
N LEU A 199 2.55 -1.12 -12.41
CA LEU A 199 2.80 0.16 -13.09
C LEU A 199 2.89 -0.01 -14.60
N ALA A 200 3.71 -0.96 -15.09
CA ALA A 200 3.89 -1.20 -16.52
C ALA A 200 2.57 -1.53 -17.22
N GLY A 201 1.80 -2.45 -16.64
CA GLY A 201 0.50 -2.83 -17.15
C GLY A 201 -0.51 -1.69 -17.16
N ALA A 202 -0.54 -0.89 -16.09
CA ALA A 202 -1.44 0.25 -15.97
C ALA A 202 -1.07 1.37 -16.98
N ALA A 203 0.21 1.71 -17.09
CA ALA A 203 0.71 2.70 -18.02
C ALA A 203 0.37 2.33 -19.49
N ASN A 204 0.60 1.05 -19.86
CA ASN A 204 0.28 0.55 -21.19
C ASN A 204 -1.23 0.66 -21.49
N ARG A 205 -2.10 0.24 -20.56
CA ARG A 205 -3.56 0.33 -20.74
C ARG A 205 -4.05 1.77 -20.88
N ALA A 206 -3.39 2.70 -20.17
CA ALA A 206 -3.74 4.13 -20.17
C ALA A 206 -3.06 4.93 -21.29
N GLY A 207 -2.25 4.29 -22.14
CA GLY A 207 -1.48 4.98 -23.19
C GLY A 207 -0.46 5.97 -22.66
N ARG A 208 0.06 5.76 -21.42
CA ARG A 208 1.11 6.59 -20.84
C ARG A 208 2.48 6.17 -21.36
N HIS A 209 3.33 7.14 -21.67
CA HIS A 209 4.70 6.89 -22.17
C HIS A 209 5.66 6.58 -21.00
N VAL A 210 5.37 5.51 -20.25
CA VAL A 210 6.20 5.06 -19.12
C VAL A 210 6.93 3.79 -19.51
N LYS A 211 8.26 3.84 -19.49
CA LYS A 211 9.14 2.66 -19.59
C LYS A 211 9.44 2.20 -18.17
N ALA A 212 8.79 1.14 -17.72
CA ALA A 212 9.00 0.54 -16.42
C ALA A 212 10.17 -0.46 -16.45
N GLU A 213 11.11 -0.31 -15.51
CA GLU A 213 12.30 -1.16 -15.40
C GLU A 213 12.37 -1.77 -13.98
N HIS A 214 12.35 -3.11 -13.90
CA HIS A 214 12.63 -3.81 -12.64
C HIS A 214 14.13 -3.71 -12.33
N ARG A 215 14.48 -2.90 -11.33
CA ARG A 215 15.88 -2.61 -10.99
C ARG A 215 16.05 -2.36 -9.50
N ASP A 216 16.90 -3.17 -8.87
CA ASP A 216 17.36 -2.92 -7.52
C ASP A 216 18.41 -1.79 -7.55
N LEU A 217 17.96 -0.58 -7.21
CA LEU A 217 18.79 0.63 -7.26
C LEU A 217 19.87 0.67 -6.18
N PHE A 218 19.79 -0.15 -5.13
CA PHE A 218 20.84 -0.30 -4.13
C PHE A 218 22.03 -1.11 -4.66
N ARG A 219 21.76 -2.08 -5.53
CA ARG A 219 22.80 -2.97 -6.11
C ARG A 219 23.25 -2.54 -7.50
N ARG A 220 22.38 -1.88 -8.25
CA ARG A 220 22.61 -1.47 -9.63
C ARG A 220 22.05 -0.07 -9.85
N PRO A 221 22.65 0.98 -9.25
CA PRO A 221 22.22 2.36 -9.47
C PRO A 221 22.28 2.72 -10.95
N LEU A 222 21.52 3.73 -11.35
CA LEU A 222 21.65 4.34 -12.67
C LEU A 222 22.85 5.28 -12.66
N THR A 223 23.73 5.09 -13.62
CA THR A 223 24.93 5.92 -13.76
C THR A 223 24.62 7.25 -14.46
N ALA A 224 25.53 8.23 -14.37
CA ALA A 224 25.41 9.48 -15.10
C ALA A 224 25.22 9.27 -16.61
N LYS A 225 25.80 8.18 -17.18
CA LYS A 225 25.58 7.81 -18.58
C LYS A 225 24.15 7.33 -18.86
N ASP A 226 23.56 6.55 -17.93
CA ASP A 226 22.17 6.09 -18.04
C ASP A 226 21.18 7.25 -17.95
N LEU A 227 21.52 8.28 -17.18
CA LEU A 227 20.73 9.49 -16.97
C LEU A 227 20.94 10.58 -18.04
N ALA A 228 21.93 10.41 -18.91
CA ALA A 228 22.19 11.38 -19.97
C ALA A 228 21.00 11.54 -20.92
N GLY A 229 20.57 12.78 -21.13
CA GLY A 229 19.46 13.13 -22.02
C GLY A 229 18.08 13.03 -21.37
N PHE A 230 17.98 12.92 -20.05
CA PHE A 230 16.78 13.21 -19.30
C PHE A 230 16.84 14.65 -18.79
N ASP A 231 15.69 15.32 -18.74
CA ASP A 231 15.56 16.72 -18.37
C ASP A 231 15.32 16.87 -16.85
N ALA A 232 14.68 15.88 -16.24
CA ALA A 232 14.36 15.86 -14.81
C ALA A 232 14.49 14.46 -14.21
N LEU A 233 14.78 14.43 -12.91
CA LEU A 233 14.87 13.23 -12.10
C LEU A 233 14.07 13.43 -10.81
N VAL A 234 13.16 12.50 -10.55
CA VAL A 234 12.42 12.37 -9.28
C VAL A 234 13.05 11.22 -8.50
N LEU A 235 13.32 11.45 -7.21
CA LEU A 235 13.95 10.50 -6.32
C LEU A 235 13.20 10.46 -4.99
N ASP A 236 12.42 9.40 -4.75
CA ASP A 236 11.67 9.18 -3.51
C ASP A 236 12.08 7.84 -2.87
N PRO A 237 13.26 7.78 -2.23
CA PRO A 237 13.79 6.54 -1.70
C PRO A 237 13.09 6.11 -0.42
N PRO A 238 13.12 4.80 -0.07
CA PRO A 238 12.66 4.33 1.22
C PRO A 238 13.49 4.91 2.38
N ARG A 239 13.05 4.68 3.63
CA ARG A 239 13.72 5.23 4.85
C ARG A 239 15.20 4.93 4.96
N ALA A 240 15.69 3.89 4.29
CA ALA A 240 17.14 3.57 4.21
C ALA A 240 17.93 4.58 3.38
N GLY A 241 17.24 5.43 2.60
CA GLY A 241 17.84 6.41 1.70
C GLY A 241 18.22 5.82 0.35
N ALA A 242 18.88 6.62 -0.49
CA ALA A 242 19.33 6.26 -1.83
C ALA A 242 20.84 6.54 -2.00
N LYS A 243 21.62 6.25 -0.97
CA LYS A 243 23.03 6.64 -0.90
C LYS A 243 23.83 6.26 -2.15
N GLU A 244 23.67 5.03 -2.60
CA GLU A 244 24.37 4.50 -3.79
C GLU A 244 23.94 5.24 -5.07
N GLN A 245 22.67 5.56 -5.20
CA GLN A 245 22.14 6.28 -6.36
C GLN A 245 22.54 7.74 -6.40
N VAL A 246 22.76 8.37 -5.25
CA VAL A 246 23.13 9.82 -5.16
C VAL A 246 24.62 10.04 -5.42
N ILE A 247 25.46 9.02 -5.21
CA ILE A 247 26.92 9.11 -5.41
C ILE A 247 27.29 8.92 -6.89
N GLU A 248 26.52 8.14 -7.66
CA GLU A 248 26.72 7.90 -9.10
C GLU A 248 26.28 9.11 -9.95
#